data_26ef92186aa5b69aae1420f9f8743c1e
#
_entry.id   26ef92186aa5b69aae1420f9f8743c1e
#
_cell.length_a   1.000
_cell.length_b   1.000
_cell.length_c   1.000
_cell.angle_alpha   90.00
_cell.angle_beta   90.00
_cell.angle_gamma   90.00
#
_symmetry.space_group_name_H-M   'P 1'
#
loop_
_entity.id
_entity.type
_entity.pdbx_description
1 polymer ?
#
loop_
_entity_poly.entity_id
_entity_poly.type
_entity_poly.pdbx_seq_one_letter_code
_entity_poly.pdbx_strand_id
1 'polypeptide(L)'
;MEKLLDLSGILDEETFHEYVSKRLDFPGYYGFNLDALWDCLRDLAMNNPGIQIRLEGLADFRSRNPDWAHKAIQCFLELEEESGARVLKFDDSPSGEGLIHDA
;
A
#
# COMPACT_ATOMS: atom_id res chain seq x y z
N MET A 1 -7.38 -8.18 -11.37
CA MET A 1 -6.46 -7.02 -11.36
C MET A 1 -5.47 -7.16 -10.21
N GLU A 2 -4.23 -6.86 -10.47
CA GLU A 2 -3.19 -6.90 -9.43
C GLU A 2 -2.44 -5.58 -9.42
N LYS A 3 -2.21 -5.05 -8.21
CA LYS A 3 -1.44 -3.82 -8.02
C LYS A 3 -0.29 -4.08 -7.07
N LEU A 4 0.88 -3.56 -7.41
CA LEU A 4 2.07 -3.67 -6.57
C LEU A 4 2.40 -2.31 -5.98
N LEU A 5 2.52 -2.26 -4.66
CA LEU A 5 2.96 -1.06 -3.96
C LEU A 5 4.27 -1.38 -3.26
N ASP A 6 5.36 -0.83 -3.76
CA ASP A 6 6.67 -0.96 -3.11
C ASP A 6 6.84 0.23 -2.18
N LEU A 7 6.68 -0.01 -0.90
CA LEU A 7 6.70 1.06 0.10
C LEU A 7 8.09 1.31 0.69
N SER A 8 9.11 0.62 0.18
CA SER A 8 10.46 0.90 0.61
C SER A 8 10.84 2.31 0.16
N GLY A 9 11.65 2.99 0.95
CA GLY A 9 12.08 4.35 0.62
C GLY A 9 11.09 5.45 0.89
N ILE A 10 9.89 5.12 1.35
CA ILE A 10 8.89 6.12 1.72
C ILE A 10 9.32 6.78 3.04
N LEU A 11 9.53 8.09 3.01
CA LEU A 11 10.10 8.79 4.15
C LEU A 11 9.08 9.51 5.02
N ASP A 12 7.88 9.80 4.47
CA ASP A 12 6.88 10.52 5.24
C ASP A 12 5.49 10.25 4.68
N GLU A 13 4.50 10.77 5.38
CA GLU A 13 3.10 10.56 5.04
C GLU A 13 2.73 11.16 3.70
N GLU A 14 3.23 12.35 3.42
CA GLU A 14 2.91 13.03 2.17
C GLU A 14 3.40 12.21 0.97
N THR A 15 4.64 11.74 1.04
CA THR A 15 5.20 10.92 -0.03
C THR A 15 4.43 9.61 -0.20
N PHE A 16 4.00 9.03 0.93
CA PHE A 16 3.19 7.82 0.89
C PHE A 16 1.90 8.05 0.11
N HIS A 17 1.17 9.10 0.48
CA HIS A 17 -0.12 9.37 -0.17
C HIS A 17 0.07 9.69 -1.64
N GLU A 18 1.11 10.44 -1.96
CA GLU A 18 1.40 10.78 -3.35
C GLU A 18 1.68 9.50 -4.16
N TYR A 19 2.52 8.64 -3.63
CA TYR A 19 2.88 7.40 -4.31
C TYR A 19 1.67 6.49 -4.51
N VAL A 20 0.92 6.26 -3.44
CA VAL A 20 -0.23 5.34 -3.49
C VAL A 20 -1.30 5.88 -4.43
N SER A 21 -1.57 7.19 -4.38
CA SER A 21 -2.60 7.77 -5.23
C SER A 21 -2.26 7.62 -6.70
N LYS A 22 -0.99 7.73 -7.05
CA LYS A 22 -0.58 7.55 -8.44
C LYS A 22 -0.64 6.09 -8.86
N ARG A 23 -0.15 5.21 -7.99
CA ARG A 23 -0.11 3.78 -8.32
C ARG A 23 -1.50 3.17 -8.43
N LEU A 24 -2.42 3.63 -7.62
CA LEU A 24 -3.78 3.10 -7.61
C LEU A 24 -4.77 3.98 -8.38
N ASP A 25 -4.26 5.04 -8.99
CA ASP A 25 -5.05 5.91 -9.86
C ASP A 25 -6.24 6.53 -9.12
N PHE A 26 -5.97 7.05 -7.92
CA PHE A 26 -7.00 7.73 -7.14
C PHE A 26 -7.40 9.04 -7.82
N PRO A 27 -8.63 9.52 -7.57
CA PRO A 27 -9.08 10.77 -8.19
C PRO A 27 -8.28 11.97 -7.70
N GLY A 28 -8.30 13.04 -8.47
CA GLY A 28 -7.53 14.24 -8.17
C GLY A 28 -7.93 14.92 -6.87
N TYR A 29 -9.12 14.62 -6.35
CA TYR A 29 -9.56 15.20 -5.09
C TYR A 29 -9.14 14.39 -3.87
N TYR A 30 -8.26 13.42 -4.05
CA TYR A 30 -7.78 12.60 -2.95
C TYR A 30 -7.15 13.46 -1.85
N GLY A 31 -7.59 13.26 -0.60
CA GLY A 31 -7.31 14.19 0.49
C GLY A 31 -6.04 13.94 1.30
N PHE A 32 -5.16 13.05 0.88
CA PHE A 32 -3.87 12.81 1.54
C PHE A 32 -3.97 12.56 3.04
N ASN A 33 -4.97 11.76 3.45
CA ASN A 33 -5.09 11.32 4.84
C ASN A 33 -5.65 9.90 4.87
N LEU A 34 -5.65 9.29 6.06
CA LEU A 34 -6.05 7.89 6.17
C LEU A 34 -7.52 7.66 5.90
N ASP A 35 -8.38 8.63 6.25
CA ASP A 35 -9.81 8.51 5.93
C ASP A 35 -10.02 8.50 4.41
N ALA A 36 -9.32 9.39 3.71
CA ALA A 36 -9.41 9.43 2.25
C ALA A 36 -8.84 8.15 1.65
N LEU A 37 -7.76 7.64 2.23
CA LEU A 37 -7.18 6.38 1.77
C LEU A 37 -8.20 5.25 1.87
N TRP A 38 -8.86 5.15 3.01
CA TRP A 38 -9.85 4.10 3.22
C TRP A 38 -10.99 4.20 2.19
N ASP A 39 -11.51 5.42 2.01
CA ASP A 39 -12.61 5.61 1.06
C ASP A 39 -12.20 5.24 -0.36
N CYS A 40 -11.01 5.66 -0.79
CA CYS A 40 -10.56 5.36 -2.15
C CYS A 40 -10.24 3.88 -2.33
N LEU A 41 -9.72 3.23 -1.30
CA LEU A 41 -9.48 1.78 -1.36
C LEU A 41 -10.79 1.01 -1.50
N ARG A 42 -11.81 1.42 -0.76
CA ARG A 42 -13.12 0.77 -0.87
C ARG A 42 -13.69 0.92 -2.28
N ASP A 43 -13.62 2.12 -2.83
CA ASP A 43 -14.10 2.36 -4.19
C ASP A 43 -13.33 1.50 -5.19
N LEU A 44 -12.02 1.43 -5.02
CA LEU A 44 -11.18 0.62 -5.90
C LEU A 44 -11.59 -0.84 -5.87
N ALA A 45 -11.81 -1.37 -4.67
CA ALA A 45 -12.20 -2.77 -4.53
C ALA A 45 -13.60 -3.02 -5.08
N MET A 46 -14.52 -2.08 -4.88
CA MET A 46 -15.86 -2.22 -5.40
C MET A 46 -15.89 -2.22 -6.93
N ASN A 47 -15.03 -1.41 -7.54
CA ASN A 47 -14.97 -1.32 -8.98
C ASN A 47 -14.12 -2.42 -9.62
N ASN A 48 -13.37 -3.15 -8.82
CA ASN A 48 -12.48 -4.21 -9.31
C ASN A 48 -12.60 -5.44 -8.42
N PRO A 49 -13.73 -6.18 -8.51
CA PRO A 49 -13.92 -7.35 -7.67
C PRO A 49 -12.77 -8.34 -7.83
N GLY A 50 -12.28 -8.85 -6.72
CA GLY A 50 -11.17 -9.78 -6.73
C GLY A 50 -9.81 -9.15 -6.90
N ILE A 51 -9.71 -7.83 -6.74
CA ILE A 51 -8.43 -7.14 -6.85
C ILE A 51 -7.43 -7.71 -5.84
N GLN A 52 -6.17 -7.81 -6.26
CA GLN A 52 -5.09 -8.24 -5.40
C GLN A 52 -4.08 -7.11 -5.29
N ILE A 53 -3.75 -6.75 -4.06
CA ILE A 53 -2.78 -5.68 -3.78
C ILE A 53 -1.59 -6.30 -3.07
N ARG A 54 -0.40 -6.10 -3.63
CA ARG A 54 0.83 -6.57 -3.01
C ARG A 54 1.53 -5.40 -2.36
N LEU A 55 1.75 -5.50 -1.05
CA LEU A 55 2.49 -4.50 -0.29
C LEU A 55 3.88 -5.04 -0.05
N GLU A 56 4.89 -4.39 -0.63
CA GLU A 56 6.26 -4.85 -0.51
C GLU A 56 7.11 -3.76 0.14
N GLY A 57 8.28 -4.15 0.64
CA GLY A 57 9.16 -3.21 1.33
C GLY A 57 8.63 -2.78 2.68
N LEU A 58 7.81 -3.59 3.33
CA LEU A 58 7.14 -3.19 4.56
C LEU A 58 8.11 -3.02 5.74
N ALA A 59 9.18 -3.81 5.81
CA ALA A 59 10.14 -3.65 6.90
C ALA A 59 10.79 -2.27 6.84
N ASP A 60 11.18 -1.84 5.66
CA ASP A 60 11.76 -0.52 5.47
C ASP A 60 10.73 0.58 5.75
N PHE A 61 9.52 0.38 5.26
CA PHE A 61 8.43 1.34 5.46
C PHE A 61 8.16 1.57 6.96
N ARG A 62 8.04 0.50 7.72
CA ARG A 62 7.82 0.61 9.16
C ARG A 62 9.00 1.25 9.87
N SER A 63 10.21 0.90 9.45
CA SER A 63 11.41 1.44 10.07
C SER A 63 11.52 2.95 9.87
N ARG A 64 11.14 3.44 8.71
CA ARG A 64 11.23 4.87 8.42
C ARG A 64 10.04 5.67 8.94
N ASN A 65 8.92 4.99 9.20
CA ASN A 65 7.68 5.68 9.61
C ASN A 65 7.05 4.98 10.82
N PRO A 66 7.78 4.93 11.95
CA PRO A 66 7.35 4.08 13.08
C PRO A 66 6.04 4.53 13.73
N ASP A 67 5.67 5.80 13.60
CA ASP A 67 4.51 6.32 14.30
C ASP A 67 3.20 6.05 13.58
N TRP A 68 3.23 5.91 12.24
CA TRP A 68 1.97 5.85 11.50
C TRP A 68 1.90 4.74 10.47
N ALA A 69 3.02 4.07 10.18
CA ALA A 69 3.02 3.03 9.14
C ALA A 69 1.99 1.95 9.43
N HIS A 70 1.84 1.56 10.70
CA HIS A 70 0.90 0.50 11.05
C HIS A 70 -0.54 0.91 10.76
N LYS A 71 -0.86 2.20 10.89
CA LYS A 71 -2.21 2.68 10.59
C LYS A 71 -2.50 2.60 9.10
N ALA A 72 -1.51 2.95 8.29
CA ALA A 72 -1.68 2.85 6.84
C ALA A 72 -1.84 1.40 6.42
N ILE A 73 -1.01 0.51 6.96
CA ILE A 73 -1.10 -0.91 6.65
C ILE A 73 -2.45 -1.46 7.08
N GLN A 74 -2.93 -1.01 8.25
CA GLN A 74 -4.20 -1.48 8.77
C GLN A 74 -5.36 -1.16 7.82
N CYS A 75 -5.30 -0.04 7.12
CA CYS A 75 -6.33 0.29 6.13
C CYS A 75 -6.43 -0.80 5.06
N PHE A 76 -5.29 -1.30 4.60
CA PHE A 76 -5.31 -2.37 3.60
C PHE A 76 -5.84 -3.67 4.17
N LEU A 77 -5.51 -3.98 5.43
CA LEU A 77 -5.99 -5.21 6.05
C LEU A 77 -7.50 -5.17 6.27
N GLU A 78 -8.02 -4.01 6.66
CA GLU A 78 -9.45 -3.87 6.84
C GLU A 78 -10.19 -3.96 5.50
N LEU A 79 -9.55 -3.47 4.45
CA LEU A 79 -10.12 -3.61 3.11
C LEU A 79 -10.31 -5.08 2.75
N GLU A 80 -9.31 -5.90 3.09
CA GLU A 80 -9.39 -7.33 2.81
C GLU A 80 -10.57 -7.97 3.51
N GLU A 81 -10.78 -7.61 4.78
CA GLU A 81 -11.87 -8.16 5.55
C GLU A 81 -13.24 -7.75 5.01
N GLU A 82 -13.36 -6.51 4.57
CA GLU A 82 -14.67 -5.97 4.19
C GLU A 82 -15.06 -6.21 2.76
N SER A 83 -14.08 -6.29 1.85
CA SER A 83 -14.40 -6.29 0.42
C SER A 83 -14.07 -7.57 -0.30
N GLY A 84 -13.35 -8.48 0.34
CA GLY A 84 -12.86 -9.68 -0.34
C GLY A 84 -11.65 -9.43 -1.22
N ALA A 85 -11.11 -8.23 -1.21
CA ALA A 85 -9.84 -7.97 -1.87
C ALA A 85 -8.75 -8.79 -1.19
N ARG A 86 -7.70 -9.12 -1.94
CA ARG A 86 -6.59 -9.87 -1.40
C ARG A 86 -5.41 -8.94 -1.19
N VAL A 87 -4.86 -8.94 0.01
CA VAL A 87 -3.71 -8.10 0.35
C VAL A 87 -2.57 -9.01 0.77
N LEU A 88 -1.49 -8.99 0.00
CA LEU A 88 -0.31 -9.80 0.28
C LEU A 88 0.77 -8.88 0.83
N LYS A 89 1.42 -9.32 1.92
CA LYS A 89 2.37 -8.49 2.64
C LYS A 89 3.76 -9.10 2.59
N PHE A 90 4.74 -8.29 2.18
CA PHE A 90 6.12 -8.72 2.08
C PHE A 90 7.02 -7.68 2.72
N ASP A 91 7.98 -8.13 3.52
CA ASP A 91 8.90 -7.21 4.18
C ASP A 91 9.94 -6.65 3.23
N ASP A 92 10.36 -7.42 2.25
CA ASP A 92 11.38 -6.99 1.31
C ASP A 92 10.75 -6.32 0.09
N SER A 93 11.52 -5.44 -0.56
CA SER A 93 11.05 -4.84 -1.79
C SER A 93 11.33 -5.76 -2.97
N PRO A 94 10.56 -5.63 -4.07
CA PRO A 94 10.78 -6.48 -5.24
C PRO A 94 12.19 -6.36 -5.81
N SER A 95 12.75 -5.15 -5.77
CA SER A 95 14.08 -4.93 -6.34
C SER A 95 15.17 -5.52 -5.45
N GLY A 96 14.89 -5.72 -4.17
CA GLY A 96 15.88 -6.24 -3.25
C GLY A 96 16.11 -7.73 -3.37
N GLU A 97 15.11 -8.44 -3.87
CA GLU A 97 15.21 -9.89 -3.91
C GLU A 97 16.24 -10.36 -4.92
N GLY A 98 16.53 -9.57 -5.89
CA GLY A 98 17.53 -9.97 -6.87
C GLY A 98 18.92 -10.04 -6.31
N LEU A 99 19.06 -9.55 -5.17
CA LEU A 99 20.37 -9.57 -4.57
C LEU A 99 20.75 -10.90 -4.10
N ILE A 100 20.27 -11.20 -4.00
CA ILE A 100 20.68 -12.09 -3.59
C ILE A 100 21.47 -12.87 -3.48
N HIS A 101 21.53 -12.34 -3.39
CA HIS A 101 22.17 -12.59 -3.05
C HIS A 101 22.67 -13.45 -2.95
N ASP A 102 22.52 -13.46 -3.21
CA ASP A 102 22.89 -14.07 -3.08
C ASP A 102 23.39 -14.66 -3.08
N ALA A 103 23.56 -14.45 -3.17
CA ALA A 103 24.03 -14.93 -3.21
C ALA A 103 24.68 -15.40 -3.02
#